data_44b474e6452aa4d6ebb3d4470fa71f4b
#
_entry.id   44b474e6452aa4d6ebb3d4470fa71f4b
#
_cell.length_a   1.000
_cell.length_b   1.000
_cell.length_c   1.000
_cell.angle_alpha   90.00
_cell.angle_beta   90.00
_cell.angle_gamma   90.00
#
_symmetry.space_group_name_H-M   'P 1'
#
loop_
_entity.id
_entity.type
_entity.pdbx_description
1 polymer ?
#
loop_
_entity_poly.entity_id
_entity_poly.type
_entity_poly.pdbx_seq_one_letter_code
_entity_poly.pdbx_strand_id
1 'polypeptide(L)'
;IKKYGALASPTRTFRSDRVGRYSTCPTFRRFHLISISICFVIMSVGRVLVYGGRGALGAACVSHFKANNWWVASVDLQANESADTNITVNPDAAWVQQEQQVLEAVAGALGGEKLNAVICVAGGWAGGNAEKELSKAADLMWKQSVWSSTISATVAAKHLAPGGFVALTGANAALEGTPSMIGYGMAKAAVHQLTKSLGSEGSGLPSDSLTIAILPVTLDTPMNRKWMPKADFGTWTPLTFIAELFMKWTKGEVRPKNGSLVSVVTKDSVTELSFK
;
A
#
# COMPACT_ATOMS: atom_id res chain seq x y z
N ILE A 1 -19.85 -16.07 51.10
CA ILE A 1 -19.63 -16.27 52.56
C ILE A 1 -18.18 -16.65 52.77
N LYS A 2 -17.51 -15.92 53.70
CA LYS A 2 -16.15 -16.02 54.29
C LYS A 2 -15.05 -15.33 53.46
N LYS A 3 -14.54 -14.15 53.79
CA LYS A 3 -13.95 -13.47 54.95
C LYS A 3 -12.48 -13.85 55.24
N TYR A 4 -11.64 -12.81 55.05
CA TYR A 4 -10.52 -12.28 55.88
C TYR A 4 -9.17 -13.01 55.95
N GLY A 5 -8.10 -12.19 55.85
CA GLY A 5 -6.79 -12.40 56.42
C GLY A 5 -5.70 -11.46 55.90
N ALA A 6 -5.65 -10.26 56.47
CA ALA A 6 -4.49 -9.36 56.41
C ALA A 6 -3.44 -9.76 57.45
N LEU A 7 -2.16 -9.69 57.14
CA LEU A 7 -1.10 -9.63 58.15
C LEU A 7 0.09 -8.78 57.73
N ALA A 8 0.54 -8.02 58.68
CA ALA A 8 1.39 -6.86 58.73
C ALA A 8 2.88 -7.13 58.48
N SER A 9 3.59 -6.03 58.19
CA SER A 9 5.06 -5.86 58.16
C SER A 9 5.70 -6.01 59.55
N PRO A 10 7.02 -6.15 59.59
CA PRO A 10 7.77 -5.31 60.51
C PRO A 10 8.99 -4.62 59.91
N THR A 11 9.07 -3.35 60.24
CA THR A 11 10.23 -2.45 60.22
C THR A 11 11.36 -2.98 61.09
N ARG A 12 12.61 -2.91 60.61
CA ARG A 12 13.81 -2.93 61.44
C ARG A 12 14.72 -1.77 61.09
N THR A 13 14.78 -0.84 62.04
CA THR A 13 15.83 0.15 62.25
C THR A 13 17.12 -0.51 62.72
N PHE A 14 18.26 -0.13 62.17
CA PHE A 14 19.53 -0.30 62.88
C PHE A 14 20.39 0.96 62.72
N ARG A 15 20.97 1.31 63.87
CA ARG A 15 21.66 2.52 64.26
C ARG A 15 23.11 2.56 63.74
N SER A 16 23.58 3.79 63.63
CA SER A 16 24.96 4.27 63.43
C SER A 16 25.96 3.71 64.43
N ASP A 17 27.20 3.58 63.99
CA ASP A 17 28.42 4.17 64.55
C ASP A 17 29.66 3.39 64.06
N ARG A 18 30.56 4.02 63.35
CA ARG A 18 31.98 4.23 63.76
C ARG A 18 32.79 4.89 62.64
N VAL A 19 33.41 5.96 63.07
CA VAL A 19 34.45 6.70 62.43
C VAL A 19 35.74 5.88 62.28
N GLY A 20 36.36 5.87 61.12
CA GLY A 20 37.69 5.33 60.86
C GLY A 20 38.39 6.12 59.74
N ARG A 21 39.33 6.99 60.11
CA ARG A 21 40.21 7.72 59.20
C ARG A 21 41.29 6.80 58.60
N TYR A 22 41.79 7.23 57.47
CA TYR A 22 43.09 7.05 56.78
C TYR A 22 42.83 6.49 55.35
N SER A 23 43.37 6.93 54.29
CA SER A 23 44.51 7.74 53.90
C SER A 23 44.41 7.96 52.36
N THR A 24 44.91 9.04 51.91
CA THR A 24 45.06 9.48 50.52
C THR A 24 45.82 8.52 49.64
N CYS A 25 45.34 8.20 48.44
CA CYS A 25 46.18 7.95 47.27
C CYS A 25 45.44 8.32 45.96
N PRO A 26 46.03 9.06 45.08
CA PRO A 26 45.38 9.58 43.89
C PRO A 26 45.75 8.73 42.69
N THR A 27 44.75 8.16 42.03
CA THR A 27 44.90 7.75 40.62
C THR A 27 43.58 8.03 39.91
N PHE A 28 43.54 9.19 39.27
CA PHE A 28 42.52 9.52 38.28
C PHE A 28 42.63 8.57 37.10
N ARG A 29 41.85 7.49 37.08
CA ARG A 29 41.56 6.75 35.85
C ARG A 29 40.45 7.50 35.15
N ARG A 30 40.76 8.09 34.01
CA ARG A 30 39.80 8.58 33.01
C ARG A 30 38.88 7.43 32.63
N PHE A 31 37.67 7.43 33.15
CA PHE A 31 36.60 6.66 32.56
C PHE A 31 36.24 7.31 31.22
N HIS A 32 36.59 6.64 30.13
CA HIS A 32 36.00 6.93 28.81
C HIS A 32 34.54 6.59 28.92
N LEU A 33 33.69 7.60 28.93
CA LEU A 33 32.26 7.47 28.70
C LEU A 33 32.11 6.94 27.27
N ILE A 34 31.90 5.65 27.12
CA ILE A 34 31.44 5.07 25.85
C ILE A 34 30.00 5.55 25.71
N SER A 35 29.81 6.56 24.86
CA SER A 35 28.49 6.99 24.43
C SER A 35 27.88 5.84 23.62
N ILE A 36 27.07 5.00 24.26
CA ILE A 36 26.26 4.01 23.55
C ILE A 36 25.14 4.80 22.87
N SER A 37 25.36 5.16 21.60
CA SER A 37 24.27 5.62 20.73
C SER A 37 23.30 4.45 20.57
N ILE A 38 22.26 4.44 21.36
CA ILE A 38 21.11 3.53 21.17
C ILE A 38 20.42 4.00 19.90
N CYS A 39 20.79 3.40 18.78
CA CYS A 39 20.03 3.53 17.54
C CYS A 39 18.68 2.82 17.76
N PHE A 40 17.66 3.59 18.08
CA PHE A 40 16.29 3.08 18.05
C PHE A 40 15.98 2.71 16.60
N VAL A 41 16.12 1.45 16.24
CA VAL A 41 15.55 0.93 15.01
C VAL A 41 14.04 0.95 15.22
N ILE A 42 13.40 2.00 14.69
CA ILE A 42 11.93 2.06 14.64
C ILE A 42 11.51 0.94 13.70
N MET A 43 11.05 -0.18 14.27
CA MET A 43 10.53 -1.29 13.47
C MET A 43 9.28 -0.80 12.73
N SER A 44 9.20 -1.06 11.42
CA SER A 44 8.03 -0.72 10.64
C SER A 44 6.79 -1.47 11.14
N VAL A 45 5.64 -0.78 11.14
CA VAL A 45 4.35 -1.35 11.57
C VAL A 45 3.92 -2.50 10.66
N GLY A 46 4.30 -2.44 9.37
CA GLY A 46 3.98 -3.43 8.35
C GLY A 46 4.66 -3.10 7.04
N ARG A 47 4.42 -3.91 6.02
CA ARG A 47 5.05 -3.80 4.71
C ARG A 47 3.99 -3.69 3.62
N VAL A 48 4.15 -2.73 2.71
CA VAL A 48 3.27 -2.54 1.56
C VAL A 48 4.07 -2.43 0.28
N LEU A 49 3.55 -3.02 -0.79
CA LEU A 49 4.04 -2.79 -2.14
C LEU A 49 3.03 -1.93 -2.89
N VAL A 50 3.50 -0.85 -3.52
CA VAL A 50 2.70 0.04 -4.36
C VAL A 50 3.19 -0.06 -5.81
N TYR A 51 2.41 -0.74 -6.66
CA TYR A 51 2.65 -0.79 -8.10
C TYR A 51 2.02 0.44 -8.76
N GLY A 52 2.83 1.24 -9.46
CA GLY A 52 2.49 2.59 -9.91
C GLY A 52 2.86 3.66 -8.87
N GLY A 53 3.85 3.39 -8.02
CA GLY A 53 4.20 4.22 -6.87
C GLY A 53 4.72 5.63 -7.19
N ARG A 54 5.14 5.90 -8.44
CA ARG A 54 5.58 7.22 -8.91
C ARG A 54 4.42 8.06 -9.46
N GLY A 55 3.32 7.41 -9.89
CA GLY A 55 2.10 8.09 -10.34
C GLY A 55 1.43 8.91 -9.23
N ALA A 56 0.51 9.82 -9.58
CA ALA A 56 -0.11 10.73 -8.61
C ALA A 56 -0.78 10.00 -7.43
N LEU A 57 -1.63 9.00 -7.71
CA LEU A 57 -2.26 8.21 -6.64
C LEU A 57 -1.23 7.33 -5.91
N GLY A 58 -0.28 6.74 -6.64
CA GLY A 58 0.77 5.92 -6.05
C GLY A 58 1.65 6.71 -5.08
N ALA A 59 2.07 7.91 -5.48
CA ALA A 59 2.85 8.80 -4.62
C ALA A 59 2.08 9.21 -3.35
N ALA A 60 0.77 9.46 -3.46
CA ALA A 60 -0.07 9.72 -2.30
C ALA A 60 -0.14 8.50 -1.35
N CYS A 61 -0.27 7.28 -1.90
CA CYS A 61 -0.22 6.04 -1.12
C CYS A 61 1.14 5.86 -0.45
N VAL A 62 2.25 5.96 -1.20
CA VAL A 62 3.61 5.86 -0.65
C VAL A 62 3.79 6.83 0.51
N SER A 63 3.49 8.12 0.31
CA SER A 63 3.62 9.14 1.35
C SER A 63 2.76 8.85 2.57
N HIS A 64 1.52 8.41 2.37
CA HIS A 64 0.60 8.11 3.48
C HIS A 64 1.07 6.92 4.32
N PHE A 65 1.51 5.82 3.68
CA PHE A 65 2.03 4.65 4.38
C PHE A 65 3.36 4.98 5.08
N LYS A 66 4.25 5.74 4.46
CA LYS A 66 5.51 6.21 5.08
C LYS A 66 5.26 7.08 6.31
N ALA A 67 4.30 8.02 6.24
CA ALA A 67 3.91 8.87 7.37
C ALA A 67 3.36 8.07 8.57
N ASN A 68 2.91 6.85 8.34
CA ASN A 68 2.41 5.93 9.36
C ASN A 68 3.42 4.82 9.73
N ASN A 69 4.71 5.03 9.47
CA ASN A 69 5.82 4.12 9.81
C ASN A 69 5.74 2.74 9.14
N TRP A 70 5.19 2.66 7.93
CA TRP A 70 5.21 1.44 7.12
C TRP A 70 6.47 1.38 6.26
N TRP A 71 6.97 0.18 6.04
CA TRP A 71 7.93 -0.07 4.98
C TRP A 71 7.20 -0.14 3.63
N VAL A 72 7.71 0.60 2.64
CA VAL A 72 7.07 0.75 1.34
C VAL A 72 8.03 0.39 0.21
N ALA A 73 7.64 -0.61 -0.59
CA ALA A 73 8.25 -0.86 -1.89
C ALA A 73 7.44 -0.16 -3.00
N SER A 74 8.11 0.55 -3.87
CA SER A 74 7.52 1.18 -5.07
C SER A 74 7.94 0.40 -6.31
N VAL A 75 6.98 -0.04 -7.11
CA VAL A 75 7.19 -0.64 -8.44
C VAL A 75 6.67 0.33 -9.47
N ASP A 76 7.54 0.86 -10.34
CA ASP A 76 7.16 1.83 -11.39
C ASP A 76 8.22 1.87 -12.49
N LEU A 77 8.00 2.64 -13.55
CA LEU A 77 9.01 2.97 -14.57
C LEU A 77 10.11 3.89 -14.02
N GLN A 78 9.84 4.63 -12.97
CA GLN A 78 10.74 5.56 -12.31
C GLN A 78 10.70 5.40 -10.79
N ALA A 79 11.80 5.70 -10.12
CA ALA A 79 11.89 5.65 -8.68
C ALA A 79 10.99 6.69 -7.99
N ASN A 80 10.45 6.33 -6.83
CA ASN A 80 9.82 7.24 -5.88
C ASN A 80 10.78 7.43 -4.69
N GLU A 81 11.33 8.62 -4.52
CA GLU A 81 12.33 8.93 -3.49
C GLU A 81 11.83 8.75 -2.04
N SER A 82 10.51 8.74 -1.84
CA SER A 82 9.90 8.52 -0.53
C SER A 82 9.76 7.05 -0.16
N ALA A 83 9.92 6.12 -1.11
CA ALA A 83 9.84 4.69 -0.86
C ALA A 83 11.14 4.15 -0.24
N ASP A 84 11.04 3.10 0.59
CA ASP A 84 12.22 2.44 1.16
C ASP A 84 12.97 1.62 0.10
N THR A 85 12.23 1.08 -0.88
CA THR A 85 12.78 0.29 -1.97
C THR A 85 12.08 0.64 -3.27
N ASN A 86 12.87 0.75 -4.34
CA ASN A 86 12.35 0.97 -5.68
C ASN A 86 12.68 -0.21 -6.59
N ILE A 87 11.67 -0.70 -7.30
CA ILE A 87 11.76 -1.74 -8.31
C ILE A 87 11.36 -1.11 -9.64
N THR A 88 12.34 -0.85 -10.48
CA THR A 88 12.11 -0.20 -11.78
C THR A 88 11.75 -1.24 -12.83
N VAL A 89 10.59 -1.06 -13.46
CA VAL A 89 10.10 -1.93 -14.54
C VAL A 89 10.73 -1.52 -15.86
N ASN A 90 11.19 -2.51 -16.65
CA ASN A 90 11.62 -2.28 -18.01
C ASN A 90 10.40 -2.23 -18.94
N PRO A 91 10.07 -1.05 -19.56
CA PRO A 91 8.88 -0.91 -20.41
C PRO A 91 8.97 -1.72 -21.71
N ASP A 92 10.18 -2.07 -22.16
CA ASP A 92 10.42 -2.81 -23.41
C ASP A 92 10.40 -4.33 -23.22
N ALA A 93 10.39 -4.80 -21.98
CA ALA A 93 10.29 -6.24 -21.69
C ALA A 93 8.88 -6.76 -21.96
N ALA A 94 8.80 -8.00 -22.45
CA ALA A 94 7.52 -8.69 -22.60
C ALA A 94 6.85 -8.95 -21.24
N TRP A 95 5.54 -9.14 -21.24
CA TRP A 95 4.72 -9.30 -20.02
C TRP A 95 5.29 -10.31 -19.02
N VAL A 96 5.55 -11.53 -19.47
CA VAL A 96 6.10 -12.59 -18.63
C VAL A 96 7.51 -12.26 -18.10
N GLN A 97 8.31 -11.55 -18.89
CA GLN A 97 9.64 -11.11 -18.47
C GLN A 97 9.55 -10.00 -17.40
N GLN A 98 8.61 -9.05 -17.56
CA GLN A 98 8.35 -8.06 -16.52
C GLN A 98 7.89 -8.70 -15.21
N GLU A 99 7.00 -9.69 -15.29
CA GLU A 99 6.54 -10.43 -14.11
C GLU A 99 7.72 -11.09 -13.40
N GLN A 100 8.56 -11.82 -14.12
CA GLN A 100 9.72 -12.49 -13.55
C GLN A 100 10.67 -11.50 -12.87
N GLN A 101 11.02 -10.41 -13.55
CA GLN A 101 11.88 -9.35 -13.00
C GLN A 101 11.32 -8.74 -11.71
N VAL A 102 10.02 -8.43 -11.69
CA VAL A 102 9.37 -7.86 -10.51
C VAL A 102 9.35 -8.87 -9.36
N LEU A 103 9.03 -10.13 -9.63
CA LEU A 103 9.00 -11.17 -8.59
C LEU A 103 10.37 -11.41 -7.95
N GLU A 104 11.43 -11.49 -8.76
CA GLU A 104 12.80 -11.64 -8.27
C GLU A 104 13.24 -10.45 -7.41
N ALA A 105 12.95 -9.22 -7.88
CA ALA A 105 13.28 -8.00 -7.16
C ALA A 105 12.49 -7.88 -5.84
N VAL A 106 11.20 -8.22 -5.84
CA VAL A 106 10.36 -8.24 -4.63
C VAL A 106 10.88 -9.26 -3.62
N ALA A 107 11.21 -10.48 -4.07
CA ALA A 107 11.75 -11.51 -3.20
C ALA A 107 13.07 -11.07 -2.54
N GLY A 108 13.96 -10.46 -3.31
CA GLY A 108 15.22 -9.90 -2.80
C GLY A 108 15.01 -8.76 -1.79
N ALA A 109 14.09 -7.85 -2.09
CA ALA A 109 13.78 -6.71 -1.22
C ALA A 109 13.12 -7.14 0.10
N LEU A 110 12.32 -8.20 0.09
CA LEU A 110 11.63 -8.70 1.29
C LEU A 110 12.53 -9.55 2.20
N GLY A 111 13.56 -10.20 1.67
CA GLY A 111 14.47 -11.04 2.48
C GLY A 111 13.76 -12.14 3.28
N GLY A 112 12.64 -12.67 2.76
CA GLY A 112 11.80 -13.68 3.43
C GLY A 112 10.61 -13.13 4.22
N GLU A 113 10.55 -11.83 4.45
CA GLU A 113 9.42 -11.17 5.10
C GLU A 113 8.18 -11.16 4.19
N LYS A 114 7.00 -10.93 4.77
CA LYS A 114 5.73 -10.88 4.05
C LYS A 114 5.18 -9.47 3.93
N LEU A 115 4.40 -9.23 2.86
CA LEU A 115 3.64 -8.00 2.64
C LEU A 115 2.30 -8.08 3.38
N ASN A 116 1.87 -6.98 3.97
CA ASN A 116 0.52 -6.82 4.52
C ASN A 116 -0.44 -6.31 3.44
N ALA A 117 0.07 -5.60 2.44
CA ALA A 117 -0.73 -5.16 1.30
C ALA A 117 0.06 -5.10 0.00
N VAL A 118 -0.64 -5.36 -1.11
CA VAL A 118 -0.22 -5.10 -2.49
C VAL A 118 -1.24 -4.16 -3.12
N ILE A 119 -0.81 -2.95 -3.47
CA ILE A 119 -1.66 -1.87 -3.99
C ILE A 119 -1.23 -1.59 -5.42
N CYS A 120 -2.06 -1.95 -6.41
CA CYS A 120 -1.83 -1.65 -7.81
C CYS A 120 -2.67 -0.45 -8.24
N VAL A 121 -2.00 0.67 -8.40
CA VAL A 121 -2.58 1.93 -8.90
C VAL A 121 -1.93 2.38 -10.22
N ALA A 122 -1.14 1.51 -10.82
CA ALA A 122 -0.64 1.71 -12.17
C ALA A 122 -1.80 1.71 -13.16
N GLY A 123 -1.70 2.59 -14.14
CA GLY A 123 -2.69 2.72 -15.18
C GLY A 123 -2.56 4.06 -15.88
N GLY A 124 -3.35 4.23 -16.91
CA GLY A 124 -3.41 5.45 -17.70
C GLY A 124 -4.77 5.58 -18.34
N TRP A 125 -4.88 6.49 -19.27
CA TRP A 125 -6.06 6.70 -20.08
C TRP A 125 -5.68 6.88 -21.53
N ALA A 126 -6.44 6.26 -22.43
CA ALA A 126 -6.37 6.49 -23.86
C ALA A 126 -7.78 6.50 -24.46
N GLY A 127 -8.07 7.50 -25.27
CA GLY A 127 -9.26 7.53 -26.12
C GLY A 127 -9.09 6.59 -27.31
N GLY A 128 -10.16 6.43 -28.05
CA GLY A 128 -10.21 5.62 -29.27
C GLY A 128 -11.53 4.87 -29.41
N ASN A 129 -12.00 4.75 -30.63
CA ASN A 129 -13.21 4.00 -30.99
C ASN A 129 -12.90 2.97 -32.08
N ALA A 130 -13.91 2.26 -32.57
CA ALA A 130 -13.73 1.21 -33.56
C ALA A 130 -13.13 1.72 -34.89
N GLU A 131 -13.35 2.98 -35.21
CA GLU A 131 -12.84 3.61 -36.43
C GLU A 131 -11.38 4.08 -36.26
N LYS A 132 -11.02 4.57 -35.06
CA LYS A 132 -9.72 5.22 -34.82
C LYS A 132 -9.06 4.71 -33.54
N GLU A 133 -7.77 4.37 -33.66
CA GLU A 133 -6.85 4.09 -32.54
C GLU A 133 -7.23 2.87 -31.65
N LEU A 134 -8.22 2.05 -32.03
CA LEU A 134 -8.71 0.98 -31.15
C LEU A 134 -7.60 0.02 -30.71
N SER A 135 -6.88 -0.59 -31.65
CA SER A 135 -5.85 -1.58 -31.32
C SER A 135 -4.68 -0.97 -30.58
N LYS A 136 -4.26 0.25 -30.94
CA LYS A 136 -3.17 0.97 -30.28
C LYS A 136 -3.54 1.36 -28.85
N ALA A 137 -4.75 1.90 -28.66
CA ALA A 137 -5.27 2.23 -27.33
C ALA A 137 -5.45 0.97 -26.47
N ALA A 138 -5.95 -0.12 -27.05
CA ALA A 138 -6.11 -1.38 -26.33
C ALA A 138 -4.75 -1.95 -25.90
N ASP A 139 -3.75 -2.02 -26.77
CA ASP A 139 -2.40 -2.49 -26.42
C ASP A 139 -1.79 -1.66 -25.29
N LEU A 140 -1.85 -0.32 -25.39
CA LEU A 140 -1.35 0.57 -24.35
C LEU A 140 -2.06 0.37 -23.02
N MET A 141 -3.39 0.33 -23.03
CA MET A 141 -4.18 0.17 -21.82
C MET A 141 -4.01 -1.21 -21.19
N TRP A 142 -3.80 -2.23 -22.02
CA TRP A 142 -3.52 -3.59 -21.56
C TRP A 142 -2.20 -3.64 -20.79
N LYS A 143 -1.13 -3.08 -21.37
CA LYS A 143 0.18 -2.98 -20.72
C LYS A 143 0.12 -2.20 -19.41
N GLN A 144 -0.53 -1.05 -19.41
CA GLN A 144 -0.56 -0.17 -18.23
C GLN A 144 -1.48 -0.67 -17.12
N SER A 145 -2.58 -1.36 -17.41
CA SER A 145 -3.59 -1.73 -16.41
C SER A 145 -3.67 -3.24 -16.17
N VAL A 146 -3.66 -4.06 -17.22
CA VAL A 146 -3.84 -5.51 -17.07
C VAL A 146 -2.54 -6.18 -16.64
N TRP A 147 -1.41 -5.88 -17.30
CA TRP A 147 -0.11 -6.44 -16.92
C TRP A 147 0.25 -6.09 -15.48
N SER A 148 0.15 -4.81 -15.11
CA SER A 148 0.45 -4.37 -13.74
C SER A 148 -0.43 -5.04 -12.69
N SER A 149 -1.73 -5.19 -12.99
CA SER A 149 -2.68 -5.85 -12.07
C SER A 149 -2.41 -7.35 -11.92
N THR A 150 -2.11 -8.06 -13.01
CA THR A 150 -1.78 -9.49 -12.96
C THR A 150 -0.45 -9.75 -12.28
N ILE A 151 0.59 -8.95 -12.57
CA ILE A 151 1.89 -9.03 -11.87
C ILE A 151 1.68 -8.77 -10.37
N SER A 152 0.87 -7.77 -9.99
CA SER A 152 0.53 -7.51 -8.59
C SER A 152 -0.20 -8.69 -7.93
N ALA A 153 -1.08 -9.37 -8.65
CA ALA A 153 -1.76 -10.57 -8.17
C ALA A 153 -0.78 -11.73 -7.93
N THR A 154 0.18 -11.94 -8.84
CA THR A 154 1.22 -12.97 -8.66
C THR A 154 2.16 -12.63 -7.50
N VAL A 155 2.52 -11.35 -7.34
CA VAL A 155 3.27 -10.89 -6.15
C VAL A 155 2.50 -11.19 -4.86
N ALA A 156 1.20 -10.89 -4.83
CA ALA A 156 0.35 -11.17 -3.68
C ALA A 156 0.28 -12.67 -3.38
N ALA A 157 0.07 -13.52 -4.38
CA ALA A 157 0.03 -14.98 -4.20
C ALA A 157 1.30 -15.53 -3.54
N LYS A 158 2.48 -14.97 -3.87
CA LYS A 158 3.78 -15.45 -3.37
C LYS A 158 4.22 -14.79 -2.06
N HIS A 159 3.90 -13.52 -1.87
CA HIS A 159 4.52 -12.70 -0.83
C HIS A 159 3.56 -12.06 0.16
N LEU A 160 2.24 -12.10 -0.06
CA LEU A 160 1.26 -11.55 0.88
C LEU A 160 1.18 -12.43 2.14
N ALA A 161 0.99 -11.81 3.29
CA ALA A 161 0.66 -12.50 4.54
C ALA A 161 -0.81 -12.98 4.52
N PRO A 162 -1.16 -14.05 5.25
CA PRO A 162 -2.56 -14.37 5.54
C PRO A 162 -3.30 -13.16 6.11
N GLY A 163 -4.56 -12.97 5.71
CA GLY A 163 -5.33 -11.78 6.11
C GLY A 163 -4.89 -10.47 5.43
N GLY A 164 -3.95 -10.52 4.47
CA GLY A 164 -3.44 -9.36 3.77
C GLY A 164 -4.44 -8.71 2.83
N PHE A 165 -4.05 -7.62 2.20
CA PHE A 165 -4.91 -6.78 1.36
C PHE A 165 -4.35 -6.61 -0.05
N VAL A 166 -5.21 -6.77 -1.06
CA VAL A 166 -4.90 -6.49 -2.47
C VAL A 166 -5.86 -5.44 -3.00
N ALA A 167 -5.34 -4.31 -3.43
CA ALA A 167 -6.09 -3.27 -4.11
C ALA A 167 -5.74 -3.23 -5.59
N LEU A 168 -6.74 -3.24 -6.46
CA LEU A 168 -6.61 -3.00 -7.88
C LEU A 168 -7.36 -1.71 -8.27
N THR A 169 -7.04 -1.15 -9.43
CA THR A 169 -7.69 0.08 -9.92
C THR A 169 -8.49 -0.19 -11.19
N GLY A 170 -9.79 -0.37 -11.02
CA GLY A 170 -10.77 -0.39 -12.09
C GLY A 170 -11.15 1.01 -12.56
N ALA A 171 -12.37 1.16 -13.05
CA ALA A 171 -12.96 2.44 -13.40
C ALA A 171 -14.49 2.35 -13.38
N ASN A 172 -15.15 3.35 -12.84
CA ASN A 172 -16.64 3.40 -12.84
C ASN A 172 -17.21 3.36 -14.27
N ALA A 173 -16.53 4.03 -15.20
CA ALA A 173 -16.93 4.04 -16.62
C ALA A 173 -16.97 2.64 -17.25
N ALA A 174 -16.14 1.70 -16.79
CA ALA A 174 -16.08 0.34 -17.34
C ALA A 174 -17.15 -0.62 -16.77
N LEU A 175 -18.11 -0.11 -16.01
CA LEU A 175 -19.36 -0.81 -15.66
C LEU A 175 -20.34 -0.81 -16.83
N GLU A 176 -20.18 0.14 -17.74
CA GLU A 176 -21.03 0.35 -18.93
C GLU A 176 -20.19 0.38 -20.21
N GLY A 177 -20.83 0.58 -21.34
CA GLY A 177 -20.15 0.76 -22.62
C GLY A 177 -19.32 2.05 -22.69
N THR A 178 -18.11 1.97 -23.27
CA THR A 178 -17.17 3.10 -23.36
C THR A 178 -16.85 3.42 -24.83
N PRO A 179 -17.81 3.92 -25.65
CA PRO A 179 -17.66 4.02 -27.10
C PRO A 179 -16.54 4.96 -27.58
N SER A 180 -16.17 5.97 -26.78
CA SER A 180 -15.07 6.90 -27.10
C SER A 180 -13.70 6.49 -26.53
N MET A 181 -13.63 5.40 -25.75
CA MET A 181 -12.43 4.90 -25.09
C MET A 181 -12.52 3.37 -24.92
N ILE A 182 -12.77 2.67 -26.02
CA ILE A 182 -13.04 1.22 -26.01
C ILE A 182 -11.88 0.44 -25.38
N GLY A 183 -10.64 0.70 -25.80
CA GLY A 183 -9.45 0.01 -25.27
C GLY A 183 -9.28 0.21 -23.76
N TYR A 184 -9.58 1.40 -23.24
CA TYR A 184 -9.59 1.68 -21.81
C TYR A 184 -10.66 0.87 -21.07
N GLY A 185 -11.91 0.91 -21.56
CA GLY A 185 -13.02 0.17 -20.96
C GLY A 185 -12.76 -1.34 -20.91
N MET A 186 -12.24 -1.91 -22.02
CA MET A 186 -11.84 -3.32 -22.07
C MET A 186 -10.79 -3.66 -21.00
N ALA A 187 -9.73 -2.88 -20.89
CA ALA A 187 -8.67 -3.13 -19.90
C ALA A 187 -9.18 -3.01 -18.46
N LYS A 188 -10.04 -2.02 -18.18
CA LYS A 188 -10.62 -1.85 -16.84
C LYS A 188 -11.66 -2.93 -16.51
N ALA A 189 -12.42 -3.40 -17.47
CA ALA A 189 -13.31 -4.56 -17.31
C ALA A 189 -12.52 -5.85 -17.03
N ALA A 190 -11.36 -6.04 -17.67
CA ALA A 190 -10.45 -7.14 -17.34
C ALA A 190 -9.96 -7.08 -15.89
N VAL A 191 -9.63 -5.89 -15.38
CA VAL A 191 -9.26 -5.70 -13.96
C VAL A 191 -10.45 -5.99 -13.03
N HIS A 192 -11.68 -5.61 -13.41
CA HIS A 192 -12.88 -5.97 -12.64
C HIS A 192 -13.06 -7.48 -12.54
N GLN A 193 -12.91 -8.20 -13.66
CA GLN A 193 -13.01 -9.66 -13.67
C GLN A 193 -11.89 -10.31 -12.86
N LEU A 194 -10.65 -9.82 -12.98
CA LEU A 194 -9.53 -10.28 -12.18
C LEU A 194 -9.82 -10.14 -10.67
N THR A 195 -10.35 -8.99 -10.27
CA THR A 195 -10.70 -8.73 -8.86
C THR A 195 -11.70 -9.75 -8.32
N LYS A 196 -12.77 -10.03 -9.07
CA LYS A 196 -13.79 -11.04 -8.70
C LYS A 196 -13.17 -12.43 -8.58
N SER A 197 -12.31 -12.81 -9.54
CA SER A 197 -11.62 -14.09 -9.55
C SER A 197 -10.66 -14.24 -8.35
N LEU A 198 -9.90 -13.19 -8.02
CA LEU A 198 -8.99 -13.20 -6.87
C LEU A 198 -9.75 -13.23 -5.53
N GLY A 199 -10.95 -12.68 -5.48
CA GLY A 199 -11.83 -12.73 -4.30
C GLY A 199 -12.58 -14.03 -4.11
N SER A 200 -12.45 -14.98 -5.05
CA SER A 200 -13.14 -16.28 -5.00
C SER A 200 -12.26 -17.37 -4.40
N GLU A 201 -12.89 -18.41 -3.88
CA GLU A 201 -12.18 -19.60 -3.40
C GLU A 201 -11.36 -20.24 -4.53
N GLY A 202 -10.20 -20.79 -4.19
CA GLY A 202 -9.28 -21.39 -5.16
C GLY A 202 -8.45 -20.38 -5.96
N SER A 203 -8.48 -19.10 -5.63
CA SER A 203 -7.74 -18.06 -6.35
C SER A 203 -6.21 -18.14 -6.23
N GLY A 204 -5.69 -18.92 -5.28
CA GLY A 204 -4.26 -19.05 -5.00
C GLY A 204 -3.69 -17.95 -4.08
N LEU A 205 -4.51 -17.01 -3.62
CA LEU A 205 -4.10 -16.03 -2.60
C LEU A 205 -4.03 -16.68 -1.21
N PRO A 206 -3.23 -16.14 -0.27
CA PRO A 206 -3.21 -16.59 1.12
C PRO A 206 -4.60 -16.50 1.77
N SER A 207 -4.84 -17.34 2.81
CA SER A 207 -6.12 -17.38 3.52
C SER A 207 -6.52 -16.00 4.07
N ASP A 208 -7.81 -15.75 4.15
CA ASP A 208 -8.42 -14.52 4.68
C ASP A 208 -7.97 -13.22 4.00
N SER A 209 -7.34 -13.33 2.82
CA SER A 209 -6.96 -12.17 2.02
C SER A 209 -8.19 -11.42 1.53
N LEU A 210 -8.12 -10.09 1.55
CA LEU A 210 -9.11 -9.22 0.93
C LEU A 210 -8.59 -8.72 -0.40
N THR A 211 -9.34 -8.93 -1.48
CA THR A 211 -9.09 -8.30 -2.79
C THR A 211 -10.26 -7.39 -3.14
N ILE A 212 -9.98 -6.15 -3.53
CA ILE A 212 -10.97 -5.23 -4.07
C ILE A 212 -10.43 -4.48 -5.31
N ALA A 213 -11.32 -3.96 -6.14
CA ALA A 213 -10.97 -2.89 -7.06
C ALA A 213 -11.72 -1.61 -6.67
N ILE A 214 -10.99 -0.51 -6.55
CA ILE A 214 -11.62 0.82 -6.54
C ILE A 214 -12.01 1.19 -7.97
N LEU A 215 -13.20 1.78 -8.11
CA LEU A 215 -13.74 2.28 -9.37
C LEU A 215 -13.98 3.80 -9.28
N PRO A 216 -12.94 4.63 -9.41
CA PRO A 216 -13.13 6.08 -9.38
C PRO A 216 -13.90 6.56 -10.60
N VAL A 217 -14.69 7.64 -10.42
CA VAL A 217 -15.21 8.43 -11.55
C VAL A 217 -14.08 9.32 -12.07
N THR A 218 -13.62 10.24 -11.23
CA THR A 218 -12.46 11.09 -11.56
C THR A 218 -11.62 11.31 -10.30
N LEU A 219 -10.32 11.04 -10.41
CA LEU A 219 -9.36 11.34 -9.36
C LEU A 219 -8.80 12.75 -9.53
N ASP A 220 -8.60 13.46 -8.44
CA ASP A 220 -7.98 14.78 -8.44
C ASP A 220 -6.46 14.66 -8.63
N THR A 221 -6.03 14.54 -9.89
CA THR A 221 -4.63 14.43 -10.27
C THR A 221 -4.15 15.67 -11.03
N PRO A 222 -2.85 16.00 -10.97
CA PRO A 222 -2.28 17.08 -11.76
C PRO A 222 -2.55 16.92 -13.27
N MET A 223 -2.54 15.68 -13.76
CA MET A 223 -2.83 15.38 -15.16
C MET A 223 -4.29 15.72 -15.51
N ASN A 224 -5.26 15.27 -14.71
CA ASN A 224 -6.68 15.56 -14.93
C ASN A 224 -6.94 17.06 -14.87
N ARG A 225 -6.35 17.77 -13.89
CA ARG A 225 -6.46 19.24 -13.80
C ARG A 225 -5.91 19.94 -15.04
N LYS A 226 -4.80 19.44 -15.59
CA LYS A 226 -4.22 19.97 -16.84
C LYS A 226 -5.13 19.76 -18.06
N TRP A 227 -5.76 18.59 -18.17
CA TRP A 227 -6.57 18.23 -19.33
C TRP A 227 -8.01 18.76 -19.23
N MET A 228 -8.51 18.96 -18.02
CA MET A 228 -9.89 19.42 -17.74
C MET A 228 -9.89 20.67 -16.84
N PRO A 229 -9.25 21.78 -17.23
CA PRO A 229 -9.05 22.96 -16.37
C PRO A 229 -10.34 23.70 -16.01
N LYS A 230 -11.44 23.42 -16.71
CA LYS A 230 -12.75 24.03 -16.50
C LYS A 230 -13.75 23.11 -15.80
N ALA A 231 -13.32 21.91 -15.39
CA ALA A 231 -14.18 20.96 -14.69
C ALA A 231 -14.47 21.43 -13.25
N ASP A 232 -15.58 20.98 -12.71
CA ASP A 232 -15.88 21.16 -11.29
C ASP A 232 -15.06 20.18 -10.45
N PHE A 233 -14.00 20.68 -9.81
CA PHE A 233 -13.11 19.86 -8.98
C PHE A 233 -13.78 19.39 -7.68
N GLY A 234 -14.91 19.97 -7.28
CA GLY A 234 -15.72 19.46 -6.17
C GLY A 234 -16.33 18.08 -6.42
N THR A 235 -16.30 17.60 -7.68
CA THR A 235 -16.73 16.26 -8.07
C THR A 235 -15.58 15.26 -8.16
N TRP A 236 -14.32 15.67 -7.89
CA TRP A 236 -13.16 14.82 -8.04
C TRP A 236 -12.71 14.22 -6.71
N THR A 237 -12.39 12.95 -6.73
CA THR A 237 -11.98 12.24 -5.52
C THR A 237 -10.55 12.62 -5.12
N PRO A 238 -10.33 13.11 -3.87
CA PRO A 238 -9.00 13.39 -3.35
C PRO A 238 -8.15 12.12 -3.27
N LEU A 239 -6.88 12.22 -3.66
CA LEU A 239 -5.94 11.09 -3.61
C LEU A 239 -5.68 10.62 -2.17
N THR A 240 -5.67 11.55 -1.22
CA THR A 240 -5.50 11.27 0.22
C THR A 240 -6.63 10.40 0.75
N PHE A 241 -7.88 10.65 0.33
CA PHE A 241 -9.02 9.81 0.72
C PHE A 241 -8.81 8.34 0.34
N ILE A 242 -8.32 8.09 -0.88
CA ILE A 242 -8.02 6.71 -1.34
C ILE A 242 -6.88 6.09 -0.54
N ALA A 243 -5.81 6.84 -0.28
CA ALA A 243 -4.66 6.35 0.49
C ALA A 243 -5.06 5.98 1.94
N GLU A 244 -5.88 6.82 2.59
CA GLU A 244 -6.45 6.54 3.91
C GLU A 244 -7.36 5.32 3.90
N LEU A 245 -8.20 5.17 2.88
CA LEU A 245 -9.08 4.02 2.72
C LEU A 245 -8.29 2.72 2.58
N PHE A 246 -7.25 2.70 1.77
CA PHE A 246 -6.36 1.56 1.62
C PHE A 246 -5.65 1.21 2.94
N MET A 247 -5.22 2.21 3.69
CA MET A 247 -4.63 1.99 5.01
C MET A 247 -5.63 1.35 5.98
N LYS A 248 -6.87 1.83 6.05
CA LYS A 248 -7.93 1.26 6.88
C LYS A 248 -8.17 -0.22 6.54
N TRP A 249 -8.33 -0.53 5.26
CA TRP A 249 -8.55 -1.92 4.81
C TRP A 249 -7.31 -2.82 5.05
N THR A 250 -6.11 -2.27 4.91
CA THR A 250 -4.87 -2.99 5.25
C THR A 250 -4.83 -3.35 6.73
N LYS A 251 -5.27 -2.45 7.61
CA LYS A 251 -5.37 -2.69 9.05
C LYS A 251 -6.54 -3.59 9.47
N GLY A 252 -7.37 -4.01 8.54
CA GLY A 252 -8.54 -4.84 8.82
C GLY A 252 -9.80 -4.05 9.23
N GLU A 253 -9.77 -2.71 9.13
CA GLU A 253 -10.88 -1.86 9.53
C GLU A 253 -11.98 -1.85 8.45
N VAL A 254 -13.24 -2.13 8.85
CA VAL A 254 -14.45 -2.04 8.00
C VAL A 254 -14.25 -2.60 6.59
N ARG A 255 -13.70 -3.81 6.49
CA ARG A 255 -13.42 -4.47 5.20
C ARG A 255 -14.73 -4.80 4.46
N PRO A 256 -14.82 -4.50 3.16
CA PRO A 256 -15.93 -4.97 2.33
C PRO A 256 -15.85 -6.48 2.09
N LYS A 257 -16.86 -7.02 1.39
CA LYS A 257 -16.83 -8.39 0.92
C LYS A 257 -15.67 -8.59 -0.05
N ASN A 258 -14.97 -9.72 0.08
CA ASN A 258 -13.89 -10.09 -0.82
C ASN A 258 -14.36 -10.17 -2.29
N GLY A 259 -13.56 -9.66 -3.22
CA GLY A 259 -13.90 -9.59 -4.64
C GLY A 259 -14.78 -8.41 -5.02
N SER A 260 -15.09 -7.49 -4.10
CA SER A 260 -15.96 -6.33 -4.37
C SER A 260 -15.32 -5.34 -5.34
N LEU A 261 -16.18 -4.80 -6.20
CA LEU A 261 -15.91 -3.62 -6.99
C LEU A 261 -16.48 -2.40 -6.24
N VAL A 262 -15.63 -1.47 -5.84
CA VAL A 262 -16.00 -0.34 -4.98
C VAL A 262 -16.04 0.93 -5.80
N SER A 263 -17.23 1.35 -6.21
CA SER A 263 -17.41 2.65 -6.87
C SER A 263 -17.13 3.78 -5.89
N VAL A 264 -16.29 4.72 -6.33
CA VAL A 264 -15.87 5.90 -5.57
C VAL A 264 -16.37 7.11 -6.30
N VAL A 265 -17.36 7.77 -5.72
CA VAL A 265 -18.05 8.93 -6.31
C VAL A 265 -17.94 10.11 -5.38
N THR A 266 -17.42 11.21 -5.87
CA THR A 266 -17.37 12.47 -5.12
C THR A 266 -18.38 13.44 -5.70
N LYS A 267 -19.18 14.06 -4.83
CA LYS A 267 -20.14 15.10 -5.16
C LYS A 267 -20.09 16.15 -4.06
N ASP A 268 -20.04 17.41 -4.45
CA ASP A 268 -19.99 18.54 -3.51
C ASP A 268 -18.88 18.37 -2.44
N SER A 269 -17.70 17.87 -2.88
CA SER A 269 -16.54 17.55 -2.05
C SER A 269 -16.76 16.42 -1.00
N VAL A 270 -17.87 15.69 -1.07
CA VAL A 270 -18.15 14.52 -0.23
C VAL A 270 -17.96 13.26 -1.08
N THR A 271 -17.13 12.34 -0.60
CA THR A 271 -16.86 11.07 -1.29
C THR A 271 -17.68 9.94 -0.69
N GLU A 272 -18.44 9.27 -1.53
CA GLU A 272 -19.28 8.12 -1.18
C GLU A 272 -18.74 6.84 -1.81
N LEU A 273 -18.91 5.72 -1.12
CA LEU A 273 -18.56 4.39 -1.59
C LEU A 273 -19.82 3.57 -1.84
N SER A 274 -19.90 2.90 -2.98
CA SER A 274 -20.92 1.90 -3.24
C SER A 274 -20.28 0.59 -3.71
N PHE A 275 -20.78 -0.52 -3.19
CA PHE A 275 -20.21 -1.86 -3.41
C PHE A 275 -21.05 -2.61 -4.46
N LYS A 276 -20.36 -3.19 -5.45
CA LYS A 276 -20.95 -3.94 -6.58
C LYS A 276 -20.53 -5.39 -6.54
#